data_607e92ea6e16bbf04a7138fd9bc2d02e
#
_entry.id   607e92ea6e16bbf04a7138fd9bc2d02e
#
_cell.length_a   1.000
_cell.length_b   1.000
_cell.length_c   1.000
_cell.angle_alpha   90.00
_cell.angle_beta   90.00
_cell.angle_gamma   90.00
#
_symmetry.space_group_name_H-M   'P 1'
#
loop_
_entity.id
_entity.type
_entity.pdbx_description
1 polymer ?
#
loop_
_entity_poly.entity_id
_entity_poly.type
_entity_poly.pdbx_seq_one_letter_code
_entity_poly.pdbx_strand_id
1 'polypeptide(L)'
;MRCYSFRYSYCSALLTLMLSALCAESQATTHSLGIQRKLYGESIAYDMNASGQVAAVIKEKNGISHAVVLDKGKLTRLEGDGESESEAKRINEKGEIIGSAKRDGIWRAFIYSNANGRREIASLGGRHSYGAALNNSGTAVGFSDTPDGDWHAFIQKDGKAVQDLGTLGGKVSYASSINARDQVVGTAMDSEGYRHAFLYVEATGMRDLGTLGGQLSSATALNDHGVVVGSSLTKDRRWHAFIHDGTRMIDLGAKIGFGDSFATGINNQGHVVGIVDVPDMRLAFVWRDNKMILHPSGKSLYLTNAINNQGHVIGASYDRGLNAATMPSNSVPFVDYGGSKILGFNMVFFGLALLMAIFRKRLKGIFYSDRLPG
;
A
#
# COMPACT_ATOMS: atom_id res chain seq x y z
N MET A 1 -1.91 -61.40 21.55
CA MET A 1 -1.03 -60.36 21.01
C MET A 1 -1.21 -60.16 19.53
N ARG A 2 -2.26 -59.52 19.07
CA ARG A 2 -2.45 -59.05 17.66
C ARG A 2 -3.71 -58.21 17.64
N CYS A 3 -3.60 -56.89 17.89
CA CYS A 3 -4.68 -55.92 17.57
C CYS A 3 -4.30 -54.45 17.86
N TYR A 4 -3.01 -54.06 17.86
CA TYR A 4 -2.63 -52.65 18.09
C TYR A 4 -1.82 -51.98 16.96
N SER A 5 -1.52 -52.65 15.85
CA SER A 5 -0.71 -52.07 14.76
C SER A 5 -1.51 -51.37 13.65
N PHE A 6 -2.85 -51.55 13.59
CA PHE A 6 -3.64 -51.05 12.45
C PHE A 6 -4.22 -49.62 12.64
N ARG A 7 -4.26 -49.10 13.86
CA ARG A 7 -4.81 -47.74 14.11
C ARG A 7 -3.83 -46.60 13.95
N TYR A 8 -2.53 -46.87 14.01
CA TYR A 8 -1.52 -45.83 13.84
C TYR A 8 -1.26 -45.44 12.37
N SER A 9 -1.48 -46.35 11.44
CA SER A 9 -1.24 -46.14 10.01
C SER A 9 -2.28 -45.22 9.35
N TYR A 10 -3.54 -45.29 9.81
CA TYR A 10 -4.61 -44.43 9.27
C TYR A 10 -4.56 -42.96 9.77
N CYS A 11 -4.17 -42.74 11.03
CA CYS A 11 -4.00 -41.39 11.55
C CYS A 11 -2.81 -40.66 10.92
N SER A 12 -1.72 -41.35 10.63
CA SER A 12 -0.57 -40.73 9.96
C SER A 12 -0.86 -40.43 8.48
N ALA A 13 -1.59 -41.30 7.78
CA ALA A 13 -1.98 -41.10 6.39
C ALA A 13 -3.02 -39.97 6.24
N LEU A 14 -4.00 -39.86 7.16
CA LEU A 14 -4.94 -38.72 7.18
C LEU A 14 -4.26 -37.41 7.54
N LEU A 15 -3.31 -37.41 8.47
CA LEU A 15 -2.54 -36.21 8.83
C LEU A 15 -1.63 -35.78 7.69
N THR A 16 -1.02 -36.71 6.95
CA THR A 16 -0.20 -36.42 5.78
C THR A 16 -1.05 -35.94 4.59
N LEU A 17 -2.26 -36.49 4.39
CA LEU A 17 -3.22 -36.03 3.39
C LEU A 17 -3.81 -34.65 3.75
N MET A 18 -4.10 -34.37 5.02
CA MET A 18 -4.52 -33.03 5.45
C MET A 18 -3.38 -32.01 5.35
N LEU A 19 -2.15 -32.39 5.68
CA LEU A 19 -0.98 -31.52 5.47
C LEU A 19 -0.64 -31.33 3.99
N SER A 20 -0.85 -32.32 3.13
CA SER A 20 -0.64 -32.16 1.69
C SER A 20 -1.79 -31.40 1.01
N ALA A 21 -3.02 -31.50 1.51
CA ALA A 21 -4.14 -30.66 1.07
C ALA A 21 -3.98 -29.19 1.52
N LEU A 22 -3.38 -28.94 2.69
CA LEU A 22 -2.99 -27.60 3.14
C LEU A 22 -1.76 -27.05 2.41
N CYS A 23 -0.91 -27.89 1.81
CA CYS A 23 0.23 -27.48 0.99
C CYS A 23 -0.09 -27.31 -0.50
N ALA A 24 -1.27 -27.70 -0.97
CA ALA A 24 -1.75 -27.46 -2.34
C ALA A 24 -2.46 -26.09 -2.48
N GLU A 25 -2.39 -25.23 -1.45
CA GLU A 25 -2.82 -23.83 -1.54
C GLU A 25 -1.95 -23.11 -2.58
N SER A 26 -2.60 -22.60 -3.62
CA SER A 26 -1.99 -21.77 -4.64
C SER A 26 -1.14 -20.67 -3.97
N GLN A 27 0.17 -20.80 -4.05
CA GLN A 27 1.09 -19.83 -3.50
C GLN A 27 0.83 -18.49 -4.20
N ALA A 28 0.41 -17.49 -3.44
CA ALA A 28 0.48 -16.12 -3.89
C ALA A 28 1.96 -15.79 -4.11
N THR A 29 2.44 -15.99 -5.32
CA THR A 29 3.84 -15.72 -5.65
C THR A 29 3.99 -14.24 -5.91
N THR A 30 4.71 -13.56 -5.02
CA THR A 30 5.24 -12.23 -5.34
C THR A 30 6.29 -12.39 -6.43
N HIS A 31 6.16 -11.58 -7.47
CA HIS A 31 7.15 -11.51 -8.54
C HIS A 31 8.08 -10.33 -8.26
N SER A 32 9.36 -10.61 -8.03
CA SER A 32 10.39 -9.59 -7.99
C SER A 32 10.44 -8.88 -9.34
N LEU A 33 10.50 -7.55 -9.33
CA LEU A 33 10.65 -6.75 -10.55
C LEU A 33 12.08 -6.75 -11.10
N GLY A 34 12.98 -7.58 -10.51
CA GLY A 34 14.34 -7.77 -11.03
C GLY A 34 15.29 -6.60 -10.81
N ILE A 35 14.92 -5.62 -9.99
CA ILE A 35 15.83 -4.54 -9.59
C ILE A 35 16.90 -5.13 -8.68
N GLN A 36 18.13 -5.19 -9.18
CA GLN A 36 19.22 -5.93 -8.52
C GLN A 36 19.69 -5.21 -7.26
N ARG A 37 19.35 -5.74 -6.09
CA ARG A 37 19.73 -5.23 -4.78
C ARG A 37 21.27 -5.12 -4.58
N LYS A 38 22.04 -5.99 -5.21
CA LYS A 38 23.51 -5.91 -5.14
C LYS A 38 24.05 -4.58 -5.65
N LEU A 39 23.36 -3.96 -6.61
CA LEU A 39 23.75 -2.68 -7.21
C LEU A 39 23.18 -1.48 -6.44
N TYR A 40 21.92 -1.57 -5.99
CA TYR A 40 21.16 -0.38 -5.56
C TYR A 40 20.76 -0.37 -4.07
N GLY A 41 20.93 -1.44 -3.32
CA GLY A 41 20.46 -1.48 -1.92
C GLY A 41 18.97 -1.85 -1.83
N GLU A 42 18.06 -0.89 -1.65
CA GLU A 42 16.62 -1.12 -1.55
C GLU A 42 15.88 -0.60 -2.78
N SER A 43 14.70 -1.15 -3.05
CA SER A 43 13.82 -0.66 -4.12
C SER A 43 12.34 -0.78 -3.71
N ILE A 44 11.52 0.19 -4.15
CA ILE A 44 10.09 0.24 -3.90
C ILE A 44 9.39 0.58 -5.21
N ALA A 45 8.45 -0.25 -5.66
CA ALA A 45 7.55 0.08 -6.75
C ALA A 45 6.36 0.87 -6.21
N TYR A 46 6.06 2.00 -6.83
CA TYR A 46 4.97 2.87 -6.42
C TYR A 46 3.73 2.70 -7.28
N ASP A 47 3.90 2.50 -8.58
CA ASP A 47 2.79 2.38 -9.52
C ASP A 47 3.19 1.63 -10.79
N MET A 48 2.20 1.09 -11.52
CA MET A 48 2.38 0.38 -12.78
C MET A 48 1.20 0.64 -13.71
N ASN A 49 1.49 0.97 -14.97
CA ASN A 49 0.47 1.10 -16.00
C ASN A 49 0.12 -0.25 -16.67
N ALA A 50 -0.89 -0.25 -17.54
CA ALA A 50 -1.36 -1.45 -18.23
C ALA A 50 -0.30 -2.07 -19.18
N SER A 51 0.66 -1.29 -19.68
CA SER A 51 1.75 -1.81 -20.51
C SER A 51 2.89 -2.44 -19.71
N GLY A 52 2.78 -2.46 -18.37
CA GLY A 52 3.78 -3.06 -17.48
C GLY A 52 4.98 -2.17 -17.16
N GLN A 53 4.92 -0.88 -17.50
CA GLN A 53 5.92 0.08 -17.08
C GLN A 53 5.69 0.42 -15.59
N VAL A 54 6.76 0.45 -14.80
CA VAL A 54 6.71 0.63 -13.35
C VAL A 54 7.45 1.89 -12.94
N ALA A 55 6.76 2.80 -12.25
CA ALA A 55 7.38 3.89 -11.52
C ALA A 55 7.91 3.38 -10.18
N ALA A 56 9.18 3.57 -9.91
CA ALA A 56 9.83 3.03 -8.74
C ALA A 56 10.87 4.01 -8.17
N VAL A 57 11.30 3.72 -6.96
CA VAL A 57 12.46 4.36 -6.32
C VAL A 57 13.47 3.29 -5.99
N ILE A 58 14.72 3.54 -6.33
CA ILE A 58 15.87 2.80 -5.83
C ILE A 58 16.57 3.63 -4.76
N LYS A 59 17.01 3.00 -3.69
CA LYS A 59 17.78 3.63 -2.63
C LYS A 59 19.18 3.05 -2.62
N GLU A 60 20.17 3.91 -2.80
CA GLU A 60 21.55 3.52 -2.76
C GLU A 60 22.00 3.16 -1.32
N LYS A 61 23.16 2.51 -1.18
CA LYS A 61 23.72 2.13 0.12
C LYS A 61 24.05 3.33 1.01
N ASN A 62 24.27 4.50 0.43
CA ASN A 62 24.49 5.78 1.13
C ASN A 62 23.17 6.42 1.61
N GLY A 63 22.01 5.80 1.32
CA GLY A 63 20.69 6.28 1.70
C GLY A 63 20.03 7.23 0.70
N ILE A 64 20.70 7.59 -0.40
CA ILE A 64 20.16 8.50 -1.42
C ILE A 64 19.13 7.75 -2.27
N SER A 65 17.99 8.39 -2.50
CA SER A 65 16.88 7.86 -3.29
C SER A 65 16.89 8.42 -4.72
N HIS A 66 16.59 7.57 -5.69
CA HIS A 66 16.56 7.91 -7.10
C HIS A 66 15.27 7.42 -7.77
N ALA A 67 14.58 8.34 -8.44
CA ALA A 67 13.43 8.03 -9.27
C ALA A 67 13.85 7.20 -10.50
N VAL A 68 13.14 6.11 -10.74
CA VAL A 68 13.41 5.24 -11.89
C VAL A 68 12.11 4.79 -12.55
N VAL A 69 12.21 4.47 -13.84
CA VAL A 69 11.21 3.68 -14.55
C VAL A 69 11.82 2.34 -14.96
N LEU A 70 11.06 1.27 -14.71
CA LEU A 70 11.35 -0.06 -15.23
C LEU A 70 10.41 -0.33 -16.42
N ASP A 71 10.96 -0.55 -17.59
CA ASP A 71 10.22 -0.89 -18.81
C ASP A 71 10.87 -2.09 -19.48
N LYS A 72 10.13 -3.22 -19.60
CA LYS A 72 10.61 -4.45 -20.25
C LYS A 72 11.99 -4.92 -19.75
N GLY A 73 12.21 -4.81 -18.44
CA GLY A 73 13.47 -5.19 -17.78
C GLY A 73 14.59 -4.14 -17.88
N LYS A 74 14.38 -3.03 -18.59
CA LYS A 74 15.32 -1.90 -18.65
C LYS A 74 14.98 -0.89 -17.55
N LEU A 75 15.95 -0.62 -16.69
CA LEU A 75 15.86 0.41 -15.65
C LEU A 75 16.43 1.73 -16.20
N THR A 76 15.66 2.81 -16.12
CA THR A 76 16.08 4.16 -16.53
C THR A 76 15.92 5.11 -15.35
N ARG A 77 16.96 5.85 -14.99
CA ARG A 77 16.90 6.93 -14.00
C ARG A 77 16.21 8.15 -14.61
N LEU A 78 15.44 8.87 -13.79
CA LEU A 78 14.63 10.01 -14.22
C LEU A 78 15.22 11.35 -13.75
N GLU A 79 16.44 11.35 -13.25
CA GLU A 79 17.11 12.53 -12.73
C GLU A 79 17.56 13.46 -13.85
N GLY A 80 17.51 14.76 -13.53
CA GLY A 80 18.19 15.79 -14.27
C GLY A 80 19.60 16.07 -13.74
N ASP A 81 20.37 16.89 -14.46
CA ASP A 81 21.71 17.28 -14.07
C ASP A 81 21.70 18.06 -12.73
N GLY A 82 22.63 17.72 -11.83
CA GLY A 82 22.81 18.42 -10.55
C GLY A 82 21.79 18.07 -9.47
N GLU A 83 20.98 17.04 -9.65
CA GLU A 83 20.05 16.59 -8.64
C GLU A 83 20.70 15.61 -7.65
N SER A 84 20.40 15.79 -6.37
CA SER A 84 20.95 14.98 -5.28
C SER A 84 20.05 13.82 -4.86
N GLU A 85 18.74 13.97 -5.03
CA GLU A 85 17.72 13.00 -4.65
C GLU A 85 16.52 13.12 -5.59
N SER A 86 15.83 12.02 -5.84
CA SER A 86 14.57 12.03 -6.59
C SER A 86 13.64 10.87 -6.22
N GLU A 87 12.35 11.07 -6.45
CA GLU A 87 11.28 10.09 -6.20
C GLU A 87 10.29 10.08 -7.36
N ALA A 88 9.91 8.88 -7.83
CA ALA A 88 8.77 8.66 -8.72
C ALA A 88 7.56 8.20 -7.90
N LYS A 89 6.37 8.71 -8.19
CA LYS A 89 5.15 8.41 -7.41
C LYS A 89 4.08 7.69 -8.22
N ARG A 90 3.76 8.17 -9.43
CA ARG A 90 2.71 7.58 -10.27
C ARG A 90 3.14 7.57 -11.73
N ILE A 91 2.55 6.65 -12.48
CA ILE A 91 2.69 6.54 -13.94
C ILE A 91 1.30 6.42 -14.57
N ASN A 92 1.04 7.17 -15.64
CA ASN A 92 -0.21 7.04 -16.38
C ASN A 92 -0.09 6.05 -17.57
N GLU A 93 -1.20 5.81 -18.26
CA GLU A 93 -1.23 4.87 -19.40
C GLU A 93 -0.44 5.35 -20.63
N LYS A 94 -0.06 6.63 -20.68
CA LYS A 94 0.84 7.18 -21.71
C LYS A 94 2.32 6.99 -21.37
N GLY A 95 2.64 6.46 -20.19
CA GLY A 95 4.00 6.33 -19.68
C GLY A 95 4.58 7.63 -19.14
N GLU A 96 3.73 8.63 -18.86
CA GLU A 96 4.15 9.85 -18.17
C GLU A 96 4.25 9.56 -16.68
N ILE A 97 5.33 9.99 -16.05
CA ILE A 97 5.65 9.75 -14.64
C ILE A 97 5.71 11.06 -13.90
N ILE A 98 4.98 11.15 -12.79
CA ILE A 98 5.12 12.26 -11.86
C ILE A 98 6.03 11.86 -10.70
N GLY A 99 6.84 12.83 -10.28
CA GLY A 99 7.76 12.67 -9.17
C GLY A 99 8.22 14.00 -8.61
N SER A 100 9.25 13.93 -7.79
CA SER A 100 9.91 15.10 -7.20
C SER A 100 11.41 14.86 -7.18
N ALA A 101 12.18 15.93 -7.35
CA ALA A 101 13.63 15.88 -7.26
C ALA A 101 14.20 17.09 -6.57
N LYS A 102 15.35 16.90 -5.95
CA LYS A 102 16.03 17.90 -5.12
C LYS A 102 17.28 18.38 -5.81
N ARG A 103 17.34 19.70 -6.02
CA ARG A 103 18.51 20.41 -6.51
C ARG A 103 18.81 21.58 -5.59
N ASP A 104 20.04 21.73 -5.15
CA ASP A 104 20.49 22.81 -4.23
C ASP A 104 19.62 22.90 -2.96
N GLY A 105 19.20 21.77 -2.42
CA GLY A 105 18.33 21.68 -1.23
C GLY A 105 16.85 21.96 -1.48
N ILE A 106 16.45 22.29 -2.72
CA ILE A 106 15.07 22.64 -3.09
C ILE A 106 14.42 21.48 -3.83
N TRP A 107 13.26 21.03 -3.34
CA TRP A 107 12.45 20.04 -4.00
C TRP A 107 11.55 20.67 -5.07
N ARG A 108 11.51 20.04 -6.25
CA ARG A 108 10.62 20.39 -7.36
C ARG A 108 9.86 19.18 -7.85
N ALA A 109 8.56 19.32 -7.99
CA ALA A 109 7.74 18.36 -8.71
C ALA A 109 8.13 18.35 -10.20
N PHE A 110 8.08 17.18 -10.81
CA PHE A 110 8.32 17.03 -12.24
C PHE A 110 7.36 16.03 -12.88
N ILE A 111 7.19 16.18 -14.19
CA ILE A 111 6.64 15.14 -15.06
C ILE A 111 7.72 14.73 -16.04
N TYR A 112 7.89 13.42 -16.20
CA TYR A 112 8.80 12.81 -17.17
C TYR A 112 8.02 12.00 -18.19
N SER A 113 8.42 12.08 -19.47
CA SER A 113 7.99 11.14 -20.51
C SER A 113 9.14 10.80 -21.45
N ASN A 114 9.11 9.61 -22.05
CA ASN A 114 10.13 9.25 -23.03
C ASN A 114 10.12 10.16 -24.28
N ALA A 115 8.98 10.74 -24.64
CA ALA A 115 8.82 11.58 -25.82
C ALA A 115 9.34 13.01 -25.60
N ASN A 116 9.06 13.60 -24.42
CA ASN A 116 9.28 15.02 -24.17
C ASN A 116 10.37 15.28 -23.11
N GLY A 117 10.99 14.20 -22.59
CA GLY A 117 11.91 14.33 -21.47
C GLY A 117 11.20 14.75 -20.19
N ARG A 118 11.87 15.58 -19.41
CA ARG A 118 11.40 16.04 -18.11
C ARG A 118 11.02 17.51 -18.13
N ARG A 119 9.89 17.85 -17.51
CA ARG A 119 9.46 19.23 -17.22
C ARG A 119 9.18 19.40 -15.72
N GLU A 120 9.60 20.51 -15.15
CA GLU A 120 9.31 20.85 -13.76
C GLU A 120 7.91 21.45 -13.62
N ILE A 121 7.28 21.22 -12.47
CA ILE A 121 6.05 21.86 -12.03
C ILE A 121 6.42 22.98 -11.06
N ALA A 122 5.97 24.20 -11.34
CA ALA A 122 6.21 25.35 -10.49
C ALA A 122 5.59 25.16 -9.09
N SER A 123 6.10 25.92 -8.11
CA SER A 123 5.48 26.02 -6.78
C SER A 123 4.28 26.98 -6.82
N LEU A 124 3.52 27.04 -5.74
CA LEU A 124 2.46 28.02 -5.49
C LEU A 124 3.02 29.41 -5.05
N GLY A 125 4.28 29.68 -5.36
CA GLY A 125 4.99 30.89 -5.01
C GLY A 125 6.01 30.71 -3.87
N GLY A 126 6.02 29.56 -3.22
CA GLY A 126 7.05 29.17 -2.25
C GLY A 126 8.29 28.55 -2.91
N ARG A 127 9.08 27.85 -2.11
CA ARG A 127 10.36 27.26 -2.55
C ARG A 127 10.25 25.82 -3.04
N HIS A 128 9.30 25.04 -2.52
CA HIS A 128 9.22 23.60 -2.74
C HIS A 128 7.92 23.20 -3.42
N SER A 129 7.97 22.19 -4.27
CA SER A 129 6.79 21.49 -4.79
C SER A 129 7.04 19.99 -4.85
N TYR A 130 6.00 19.20 -4.58
CA TYR A 130 6.03 17.74 -4.61
C TYR A 130 4.91 17.21 -5.49
N GLY A 131 5.25 16.35 -6.44
CA GLY A 131 4.28 15.66 -7.30
C GLY A 131 3.73 14.42 -6.61
N ALA A 132 2.40 14.24 -6.63
CA ALA A 132 1.73 13.11 -6.00
C ALA A 132 1.09 12.15 -7.02
N ALA A 133 0.30 12.67 -7.96
CA ALA A 133 -0.38 11.87 -8.97
C ALA A 133 -0.61 12.65 -10.26
N LEU A 134 -0.84 11.90 -11.36
CA LEU A 134 -1.28 12.47 -12.64
C LEU A 134 -2.29 11.52 -13.28
N ASN A 135 -3.21 12.08 -14.07
CA ASN A 135 -4.16 11.29 -14.84
C ASN A 135 -3.73 11.13 -16.31
N ASN A 136 -4.53 10.41 -17.10
CA ASN A 136 -4.25 10.16 -18.52
C ASN A 136 -4.41 11.40 -19.42
N SER A 137 -5.00 12.48 -18.92
CA SER A 137 -5.04 13.78 -19.62
C SER A 137 -3.77 14.60 -19.41
N GLY A 138 -2.84 14.14 -18.55
CA GLY A 138 -1.63 14.88 -18.17
C GLY A 138 -1.88 15.93 -17.08
N THR A 139 -3.08 15.96 -16.47
CA THR A 139 -3.36 16.78 -15.30
C THR A 139 -2.61 16.22 -14.11
N ALA A 140 -1.79 17.03 -13.47
CA ALA A 140 -0.94 16.67 -12.33
C ALA A 140 -1.45 17.30 -11.05
N VAL A 141 -1.29 16.59 -9.92
CA VAL A 141 -1.58 17.07 -8.58
C VAL A 141 -0.42 16.79 -7.64
N GLY A 142 -0.38 17.56 -6.58
CA GLY A 142 0.63 17.42 -5.55
C GLY A 142 0.42 18.44 -4.44
N PHE A 143 1.49 18.86 -3.81
CA PHE A 143 1.46 19.91 -2.80
C PHE A 143 2.71 20.79 -2.88
N SER A 144 2.57 22.03 -2.48
CA SER A 144 3.63 23.04 -2.56
C SER A 144 3.50 24.00 -1.40
N ASP A 145 4.61 24.58 -0.99
CA ASP A 145 4.58 25.72 -0.10
C ASP A 145 4.09 26.99 -0.83
N THR A 146 3.35 27.80 -0.09
CA THR A 146 2.89 29.13 -0.50
C THR A 146 3.91 30.18 -0.10
N PRO A 147 3.78 31.45 -0.54
CA PRO A 147 4.65 32.54 -0.08
C PRO A 147 4.65 32.73 1.43
N ASP A 148 3.53 32.43 2.11
CA ASP A 148 3.38 32.54 3.56
C ASP A 148 3.99 31.34 4.32
N GLY A 149 4.48 30.32 3.60
CA GLY A 149 5.09 29.12 4.15
C GLY A 149 4.12 28.00 4.53
N ASP A 150 2.83 28.16 4.26
CA ASP A 150 1.82 27.11 4.42
C ASP A 150 1.92 26.11 3.26
N TRP A 151 1.48 24.87 3.47
CA TRP A 151 1.52 23.81 2.46
C TRP A 151 0.15 23.56 1.88
N HIS A 152 -0.03 23.83 0.58
CA HIS A 152 -1.30 23.62 -0.09
C HIS A 152 -1.24 22.58 -1.20
N ALA A 153 -2.31 21.80 -1.34
CA ALA A 153 -2.55 20.96 -2.48
C ALA A 153 -2.71 21.80 -3.74
N PHE A 154 -2.13 21.32 -4.84
CA PHE A 154 -2.27 21.98 -6.13
C PHE A 154 -2.80 21.05 -7.20
N ILE A 155 -3.35 21.64 -8.28
CA ILE A 155 -3.62 21.00 -9.56
C ILE A 155 -2.94 21.79 -10.68
N GLN A 156 -2.36 21.08 -11.65
CA GLN A 156 -1.84 21.67 -12.88
C GLN A 156 -2.39 20.89 -14.07
N LYS A 157 -3.25 21.53 -14.84
CA LYS A 157 -3.66 21.03 -16.16
C LYS A 157 -2.55 21.33 -17.17
N ASP A 158 -2.40 20.46 -18.16
CA ASP A 158 -1.32 20.62 -19.15
C ASP A 158 -1.32 22.00 -19.80
N GLY A 159 -0.15 22.60 -19.91
CA GLY A 159 0.05 23.95 -20.47
C GLY A 159 -0.52 25.12 -19.63
N LYS A 160 -1.10 24.87 -18.45
CA LYS A 160 -1.67 25.91 -17.56
C LYS A 160 -0.79 26.18 -16.35
N ALA A 161 -1.02 27.33 -15.71
CA ALA A 161 -0.41 27.65 -14.42
C ALA A 161 -0.88 26.67 -13.32
N VAL A 162 -0.05 26.50 -12.31
CA VAL A 162 -0.39 25.75 -11.10
C VAL A 162 -1.51 26.50 -10.35
N GLN A 163 -2.55 25.77 -9.96
CA GLN A 163 -3.69 26.30 -9.21
C GLN A 163 -3.69 25.74 -7.81
N ASP A 164 -3.85 26.61 -6.82
CA ASP A 164 -4.07 26.26 -5.42
C ASP A 164 -5.49 25.68 -5.22
N LEU A 165 -5.58 24.54 -4.53
CA LEU A 165 -6.86 23.91 -4.20
C LEU A 165 -7.42 24.37 -2.84
N GLY A 166 -6.66 25.18 -2.08
CA GLY A 166 -7.02 25.66 -0.74
C GLY A 166 -6.96 24.56 0.32
N THR A 167 -7.69 24.79 1.41
CA THR A 167 -7.76 23.91 2.59
C THR A 167 -9.21 23.73 3.06
N LEU A 168 -9.43 22.99 4.14
CA LEU A 168 -10.73 22.92 4.83
C LEU A 168 -10.90 24.01 5.91
N GLY A 169 -10.17 25.10 5.80
CA GLY A 169 -10.19 26.23 6.74
C GLY A 169 -8.96 26.32 7.66
N GLY A 170 -8.09 25.31 7.63
CA GLY A 170 -6.80 25.33 8.31
C GLY A 170 -5.67 25.80 7.40
N LYS A 171 -4.43 25.41 7.74
CA LYS A 171 -3.21 25.94 7.09
C LYS A 171 -2.58 24.97 6.09
N VAL A 172 -3.00 23.70 6.03
CA VAL A 172 -2.32 22.74 5.18
C VAL A 172 -3.29 21.87 4.42
N SER A 173 -2.91 21.52 3.18
CA SER A 173 -3.55 20.47 2.39
C SER A 173 -2.51 19.75 1.52
N TYR A 174 -2.75 18.48 1.26
CA TYR A 174 -1.87 17.61 0.48
C TYR A 174 -2.73 16.76 -0.45
N ALA A 175 -2.58 16.90 -1.77
CA ALA A 175 -3.21 16.00 -2.72
C ALA A 175 -2.47 14.65 -2.75
N SER A 176 -3.21 13.57 -2.86
CA SER A 176 -2.69 12.19 -2.92
C SER A 176 -2.98 11.52 -4.24
N SER A 177 -4.13 11.79 -4.85
CA SER A 177 -4.58 11.11 -6.06
C SER A 177 -5.54 11.96 -6.89
N ILE A 178 -5.62 11.67 -8.19
CA ILE A 178 -6.51 12.30 -9.16
C ILE A 178 -7.09 11.25 -10.09
N ASN A 179 -8.36 11.38 -10.48
CA ASN A 179 -9.00 10.50 -11.47
C ASN A 179 -9.12 11.14 -12.86
N ALA A 180 -9.71 10.39 -13.82
CA ALA A 180 -9.90 10.85 -15.19
C ALA A 180 -10.87 12.05 -15.34
N ARG A 181 -11.65 12.37 -14.29
CA ARG A 181 -12.58 13.51 -14.24
C ARG A 181 -12.00 14.75 -13.53
N ASP A 182 -10.70 14.79 -13.31
CA ASP A 182 -9.98 15.83 -12.55
C ASP A 182 -10.50 16.01 -11.10
N GLN A 183 -11.14 14.97 -10.53
CA GLN A 183 -11.45 14.95 -9.10
C GLN A 183 -10.20 14.59 -8.32
N VAL A 184 -9.90 15.36 -7.27
CA VAL A 184 -8.68 15.21 -6.47
C VAL A 184 -9.05 14.82 -5.05
N VAL A 185 -8.29 13.89 -4.47
CA VAL A 185 -8.42 13.52 -3.05
C VAL A 185 -7.09 13.68 -2.33
N GLY A 186 -7.18 13.77 -1.02
CA GLY A 186 -6.02 13.90 -0.17
C GLY A 186 -6.38 14.19 1.28
N THR A 187 -5.56 14.96 1.94
CA THR A 187 -5.71 15.35 3.35
C THR A 187 -5.62 16.86 3.48
N ALA A 188 -6.56 17.46 4.17
CA ALA A 188 -6.53 18.89 4.46
C ALA A 188 -6.86 19.16 5.93
N MET A 189 -6.30 20.23 6.47
CA MET A 189 -6.57 20.67 7.82
C MET A 189 -7.84 21.52 7.85
N ASP A 190 -8.72 21.25 8.78
CA ASP A 190 -9.89 22.06 9.07
C ASP A 190 -9.57 23.27 9.95
N SER A 191 -10.58 24.09 10.26
CA SER A 191 -10.45 25.29 11.10
C SER A 191 -10.14 24.98 12.57
N GLU A 192 -10.36 23.73 13.02
CA GLU A 192 -10.06 23.28 14.38
C GLU A 192 -8.64 22.69 14.49
N GLY A 193 -7.93 22.55 13.35
CA GLY A 193 -6.57 22.01 13.29
C GLY A 193 -6.50 20.50 13.08
N TYR A 194 -7.61 19.82 12.84
CA TYR A 194 -7.63 18.39 12.54
C TYR A 194 -7.43 18.12 11.05
N ARG A 195 -6.79 17.01 10.73
CA ARG A 195 -6.57 16.60 9.35
C ARG A 195 -7.65 15.63 8.90
N HIS A 196 -8.42 16.03 7.88
CA HIS A 196 -9.48 15.24 7.30
C HIS A 196 -9.21 14.87 5.85
N ALA A 197 -9.73 13.72 5.43
CA ALA A 197 -9.81 13.33 4.03
C ALA A 197 -10.70 14.32 3.27
N PHE A 198 -10.24 14.79 2.11
CA PHE A 198 -11.03 15.68 1.26
C PHE A 198 -11.28 15.08 -0.12
N LEU A 199 -12.33 15.55 -0.76
CA LEU A 199 -12.59 15.45 -2.19
C LEU A 199 -12.71 16.87 -2.76
N TYR A 200 -11.89 17.19 -3.76
CA TYR A 200 -11.99 18.42 -4.54
C TYR A 200 -12.63 18.10 -5.91
N VAL A 201 -13.58 18.95 -6.28
CA VAL A 201 -14.20 18.99 -7.60
C VAL A 201 -14.21 20.44 -8.06
N GLU A 202 -13.76 20.75 -9.28
CA GLU A 202 -13.60 22.12 -9.77
C GLU A 202 -14.89 22.97 -9.60
N ALA A 203 -16.05 22.37 -9.82
CA ALA A 203 -17.33 23.08 -9.72
C ALA A 203 -17.77 23.42 -8.28
N THR A 204 -17.32 22.69 -7.27
CA THR A 204 -17.81 22.82 -5.88
C THR A 204 -16.69 23.09 -4.88
N GLY A 205 -15.43 23.06 -5.31
CA GLY A 205 -14.28 23.23 -4.44
C GLY A 205 -13.96 21.99 -3.58
N MET A 206 -13.21 22.21 -2.50
CA MET A 206 -12.79 21.18 -1.56
C MET A 206 -13.92 20.88 -0.55
N ARG A 207 -14.21 19.59 -0.39
CA ARG A 207 -15.24 19.08 0.53
C ARG A 207 -14.60 18.09 1.51
N ASP A 208 -14.91 18.22 2.79
CA ASP A 208 -14.59 17.26 3.84
C ASP A 208 -15.37 15.96 3.63
N LEU A 209 -14.69 14.82 3.74
CA LEU A 209 -15.29 13.48 3.69
C LEU A 209 -15.61 12.94 5.09
N GLY A 210 -15.24 13.67 6.15
CA GLY A 210 -15.47 13.28 7.54
C GLY A 210 -14.53 12.20 8.04
N THR A 211 -14.97 11.51 9.11
CA THR A 211 -14.20 10.48 9.80
C THR A 211 -15.09 9.29 10.19
N LEU A 212 -14.48 8.21 10.68
CA LEU A 212 -15.17 7.07 11.32
C LEU A 212 -15.49 7.35 12.81
N GLY A 213 -15.56 8.61 13.20
CA GLY A 213 -15.94 9.08 14.53
C GLY A 213 -14.77 9.49 15.42
N GLY A 214 -13.54 9.37 14.96
CA GLY A 214 -12.35 10.01 15.55
C GLY A 214 -12.11 11.39 14.96
N GLN A 215 -10.93 11.95 15.19
CA GLN A 215 -10.58 13.33 14.79
C GLN A 215 -9.74 13.41 13.53
N LEU A 216 -9.34 12.30 12.94
CA LEU A 216 -8.40 12.29 11.82
C LEU A 216 -8.89 11.35 10.71
N SER A 217 -8.72 11.78 9.47
CA SER A 217 -8.84 10.93 8.29
C SER A 217 -7.91 11.40 7.18
N SER A 218 -7.61 10.52 6.25
CA SER A 218 -6.77 10.80 5.09
C SER A 218 -7.24 9.95 3.91
N ALA A 219 -7.46 10.56 2.75
CA ALA A 219 -7.71 9.84 1.51
C ALA A 219 -6.39 9.57 0.79
N THR A 220 -6.20 8.36 0.29
CA THR A 220 -4.98 7.90 -0.39
C THR A 220 -5.16 7.71 -1.88
N ALA A 221 -6.33 7.23 -2.30
CA ALA A 221 -6.62 6.98 -3.71
C ALA A 221 -8.11 7.14 -4.02
N LEU A 222 -8.42 7.38 -5.30
CA LEU A 222 -9.76 7.33 -5.84
C LEU A 222 -9.74 6.68 -7.22
N ASN A 223 -10.87 6.06 -7.62
CA ASN A 223 -11.05 5.52 -8.96
C ASN A 223 -11.86 6.46 -9.86
N ASP A 224 -12.02 6.09 -11.14
CA ASP A 224 -12.77 6.90 -12.11
C ASP A 224 -14.29 6.95 -11.84
N HIS A 225 -14.82 6.10 -10.98
CA HIS A 225 -16.21 6.16 -10.52
C HIS A 225 -16.41 7.14 -9.36
N GLY A 226 -15.30 7.71 -8.80
CA GLY A 226 -15.33 8.64 -7.67
C GLY A 226 -15.41 7.95 -6.31
N VAL A 227 -15.16 6.65 -6.26
CA VAL A 227 -15.01 5.92 -5.00
C VAL A 227 -13.64 6.25 -4.42
N VAL A 228 -13.63 6.71 -3.16
CA VAL A 228 -12.41 7.12 -2.45
C VAL A 228 -12.05 6.09 -1.39
N VAL A 229 -10.76 5.85 -1.23
CA VAL A 229 -10.23 4.99 -0.16
C VAL A 229 -9.15 5.72 0.65
N GLY A 230 -8.97 5.26 1.87
CA GLY A 230 -7.98 5.83 2.77
C GLY A 230 -8.02 5.20 4.15
N SER A 231 -7.65 5.97 5.14
CA SER A 231 -7.71 5.57 6.54
C SER A 231 -8.33 6.67 7.41
N SER A 232 -9.04 6.27 8.44
CA SER A 232 -9.68 7.17 9.39
C SER A 232 -9.56 6.65 10.81
N LEU A 233 -9.42 7.57 11.75
CA LEU A 233 -9.45 7.26 13.17
C LEU A 233 -10.90 6.98 13.60
N THR A 234 -11.11 5.91 14.34
CA THR A 234 -12.39 5.57 14.97
C THR A 234 -12.53 6.26 16.34
N LYS A 235 -13.72 6.17 16.95
CA LYS A 235 -13.95 6.63 18.32
C LYS A 235 -13.02 5.97 19.35
N ASP A 236 -12.65 4.73 19.10
CA ASP A 236 -11.76 3.94 19.96
C ASP A 236 -10.27 4.20 19.67
N ARG A 237 -9.98 5.27 18.92
CA ARG A 237 -8.62 5.69 18.56
C ARG A 237 -7.81 4.67 17.79
N ARG A 238 -8.46 3.86 16.94
CA ARG A 238 -7.84 2.91 16.03
C ARG A 238 -7.89 3.42 14.60
N TRP A 239 -6.85 3.20 13.83
CA TRP A 239 -6.85 3.49 12.42
C TRP A 239 -7.55 2.39 11.64
N HIS A 240 -8.61 2.73 10.95
CA HIS A 240 -9.31 1.82 10.06
C HIS A 240 -9.25 2.28 8.61
N ALA A 241 -8.96 1.34 7.70
CA ALA A 241 -9.16 1.55 6.28
C ALA A 241 -10.63 1.81 5.99
N PHE A 242 -10.93 2.71 5.05
CA PHE A 242 -12.29 3.02 4.64
C PHE A 242 -12.48 3.02 3.13
N ILE A 243 -13.73 2.87 2.70
CA ILE A 243 -14.25 3.23 1.39
C ILE A 243 -15.26 4.35 1.59
N HIS A 244 -15.18 5.43 0.80
CA HIS A 244 -16.21 6.45 0.69
C HIS A 244 -16.90 6.32 -0.67
N ASP A 245 -18.20 6.00 -0.68
CA ASP A 245 -18.98 5.66 -1.88
C ASP A 245 -19.61 6.89 -2.58
N GLY A 246 -19.20 8.10 -2.18
CA GLY A 246 -19.77 9.37 -2.62
C GLY A 246 -20.76 9.97 -1.60
N THR A 247 -21.37 9.14 -0.74
CA THR A 247 -22.36 9.55 0.26
C THR A 247 -21.89 9.35 1.70
N ARG A 248 -21.21 8.24 1.99
CA ARG A 248 -20.79 7.88 3.34
C ARG A 248 -19.45 7.14 3.36
N MET A 249 -18.81 7.20 4.51
CA MET A 249 -17.60 6.42 4.81
C MET A 249 -17.99 5.04 5.34
N ILE A 250 -17.46 3.98 4.72
CA ILE A 250 -17.69 2.56 5.07
C ILE A 250 -16.42 2.04 5.72
N ASP A 251 -16.52 1.52 6.93
CA ASP A 251 -15.41 1.00 7.72
C ASP A 251 -14.99 -0.41 7.24
N LEU A 252 -13.81 -0.52 6.62
CA LEU A 252 -13.21 -1.79 6.24
C LEU A 252 -12.44 -2.43 7.41
N GLY A 253 -11.85 -1.62 8.30
CA GLY A 253 -11.11 -2.10 9.45
C GLY A 253 -11.98 -2.88 10.43
N ALA A 254 -13.25 -2.49 10.60
CA ALA A 254 -14.22 -3.25 11.40
C ALA A 254 -14.45 -4.68 10.84
N LYS A 255 -14.29 -4.88 9.53
CA LYS A 255 -14.41 -6.22 8.90
C LYS A 255 -13.14 -7.05 9.10
N ILE A 256 -11.98 -6.41 9.28
CA ILE A 256 -10.72 -7.06 9.64
C ILE A 256 -10.77 -7.50 11.12
N GLY A 257 -11.29 -6.65 11.99
CA GLY A 257 -11.55 -6.96 13.41
C GLY A 257 -10.32 -6.87 14.32
N PHE A 258 -9.13 -6.62 13.80
CA PHE A 258 -7.88 -6.49 14.56
C PHE A 258 -6.87 -5.59 13.84
N GLY A 259 -5.86 -5.09 14.58
CA GLY A 259 -4.78 -4.24 14.04
C GLY A 259 -5.26 -2.87 13.57
N ASP A 260 -4.34 -2.01 13.21
CA ASP A 260 -4.60 -0.78 12.48
C ASP A 260 -4.55 -1.06 10.98
N SER A 261 -5.48 -0.53 10.21
CA SER A 261 -5.56 -0.81 8.78
C SER A 261 -5.55 0.46 7.94
N PHE A 262 -4.89 0.39 6.78
CA PHE A 262 -4.67 1.52 5.87
C PHE A 262 -4.90 1.06 4.44
N ALA A 263 -5.89 1.63 3.76
CA ALA A 263 -6.05 1.42 2.32
C ALA A 263 -5.05 2.29 1.56
N THR A 264 -4.39 1.72 0.56
CA THR A 264 -3.32 2.38 -0.19
C THR A 264 -3.64 2.57 -1.67
N GLY A 265 -4.59 1.78 -2.21
CA GLY A 265 -4.97 1.86 -3.61
C GLY A 265 -6.35 1.28 -3.89
N ILE A 266 -6.97 1.75 -4.98
CA ILE A 266 -8.22 1.25 -5.53
C ILE A 266 -8.14 1.29 -7.05
N ASN A 267 -8.72 0.28 -7.73
CA ASN A 267 -8.85 0.27 -9.19
C ASN A 267 -10.30 0.56 -9.64
N ASN A 268 -10.52 0.63 -10.96
CA ASN A 268 -11.85 0.89 -11.52
C ASN A 268 -12.86 -0.25 -11.35
N GLN A 269 -12.39 -1.45 -10.98
CA GLN A 269 -13.26 -2.58 -10.61
C GLN A 269 -13.74 -2.48 -9.14
N GLY A 270 -13.25 -1.49 -8.38
CA GLY A 270 -13.56 -1.32 -6.96
C GLY A 270 -12.75 -2.23 -6.04
N HIS A 271 -11.70 -2.90 -6.55
CA HIS A 271 -10.79 -3.67 -5.72
C HIS A 271 -9.90 -2.72 -4.93
N VAL A 272 -9.83 -2.91 -3.63
CA VAL A 272 -9.03 -2.09 -2.72
C VAL A 272 -7.88 -2.91 -2.15
N VAL A 273 -6.71 -2.31 -2.09
CA VAL A 273 -5.52 -2.90 -1.45
C VAL A 273 -5.05 -2.04 -0.30
N GLY A 274 -4.35 -2.66 0.62
CA GLY A 274 -3.80 -1.96 1.75
C GLY A 274 -2.99 -2.86 2.68
N ILE A 275 -2.72 -2.34 3.86
CA ILE A 275 -1.96 -3.02 4.90
C ILE A 275 -2.74 -3.05 6.21
N VAL A 276 -2.46 -4.06 7.03
CA VAL A 276 -2.89 -4.17 8.43
C VAL A 276 -1.64 -4.29 9.29
N ASP A 277 -1.48 -3.37 10.21
CA ASP A 277 -0.40 -3.38 11.19
C ASP A 277 -0.92 -4.02 12.49
N VAL A 278 -0.25 -5.07 12.92
CA VAL A 278 -0.45 -5.71 14.22
C VAL A 278 0.91 -5.79 14.94
N PRO A 279 0.95 -5.96 16.25
CA PRO A 279 2.21 -6.15 16.95
C PRO A 279 3.05 -7.24 16.28
N ASP A 280 4.31 -6.91 15.97
CA ASP A 280 5.33 -7.80 15.38
C ASP A 280 5.06 -8.32 13.97
N MET A 281 3.98 -7.88 13.30
CA MET A 281 3.64 -8.36 11.96
C MET A 281 2.89 -7.31 11.13
N ARG A 282 3.16 -7.29 9.83
CA ARG A 282 2.39 -6.55 8.84
C ARG A 282 1.75 -7.50 7.84
N LEU A 283 0.47 -7.29 7.54
CA LEU A 283 -0.29 -8.06 6.56
C LEU A 283 -0.69 -7.15 5.41
N ALA A 284 -0.59 -7.64 4.18
CA ALA A 284 -1.28 -7.01 3.07
C ALA A 284 -2.74 -7.48 3.03
N PHE A 285 -3.65 -6.63 2.56
CA PHE A 285 -5.02 -7.04 2.28
C PHE A 285 -5.45 -6.68 0.86
N VAL A 286 -6.39 -7.46 0.36
CA VAL A 286 -7.18 -7.15 -0.84
C VAL A 286 -8.66 -7.23 -0.47
N TRP A 287 -9.40 -6.15 -0.72
CA TRP A 287 -10.86 -6.12 -0.65
C TRP A 287 -11.44 -6.19 -2.05
N ARG A 288 -12.23 -7.21 -2.32
CA ARG A 288 -12.96 -7.38 -3.59
C ARG A 288 -14.21 -8.22 -3.35
N ASP A 289 -15.25 -8.03 -4.16
CA ASP A 289 -16.51 -8.80 -4.10
C ASP A 289 -17.11 -8.86 -2.68
N ASN A 290 -17.05 -7.74 -1.94
CA ASN A 290 -17.44 -7.64 -0.54
C ASN A 290 -16.69 -8.58 0.42
N LYS A 291 -15.50 -9.05 0.04
CA LYS A 291 -14.69 -9.97 0.84
C LYS A 291 -13.31 -9.39 1.12
N MET A 292 -12.86 -9.58 2.36
CA MET A 292 -11.52 -9.21 2.81
C MET A 292 -10.60 -10.42 2.72
N ILE A 293 -9.48 -10.27 2.03
CA ILE A 293 -8.47 -11.30 1.85
C ILE A 293 -7.18 -10.79 2.47
N LEU A 294 -6.65 -11.51 3.47
CA LEU A 294 -5.42 -11.15 4.16
C LEU A 294 -4.26 -12.04 3.72
N HIS A 295 -3.10 -11.44 3.55
CA HIS A 295 -1.87 -12.09 3.14
C HIS A 295 -0.84 -12.02 4.25
N PRO A 296 -0.36 -13.16 4.79
CA PRO A 296 0.71 -13.18 5.76
C PRO A 296 2.02 -12.61 5.18
N SER A 297 2.75 -11.84 5.98
CA SER A 297 4.11 -11.42 5.65
C SER A 297 5.05 -12.63 5.49
N GLY A 298 5.99 -12.53 4.53
CA GLY A 298 6.97 -13.59 4.24
C GLY A 298 6.77 -14.28 2.90
N LYS A 299 5.56 -14.28 2.33
CA LYS A 299 5.25 -14.75 0.97
C LYS A 299 4.46 -13.75 0.14
N SER A 300 4.20 -12.55 0.69
CA SER A 300 3.41 -11.48 0.07
C SER A 300 4.15 -10.15 0.08
N LEU A 301 3.52 -9.11 -0.46
CA LEU A 301 4.03 -7.75 -0.35
C LEU A 301 4.03 -7.31 1.12
N TYR A 302 5.15 -6.77 1.58
CA TYR A 302 5.27 -6.11 2.87
C TYR A 302 4.66 -4.69 2.83
N LEU A 303 4.76 -4.03 1.68
CA LEU A 303 4.10 -2.77 1.36
C LEU A 303 3.25 -2.95 0.11
N THR A 304 2.02 -2.45 0.15
CA THR A 304 1.16 -2.27 -1.02
C THR A 304 1.06 -0.78 -1.28
N ASN A 305 1.31 -0.33 -2.51
CA ASN A 305 1.27 1.09 -2.88
C ASN A 305 0.15 1.42 -3.86
N ALA A 306 -0.15 0.51 -4.79
CA ALA A 306 -1.19 0.67 -5.78
C ALA A 306 -1.75 -0.67 -6.27
N ILE A 307 -2.87 -0.60 -6.97
CA ILE A 307 -3.44 -1.70 -7.76
C ILE A 307 -3.88 -1.13 -9.11
N ASN A 308 -3.44 -1.75 -10.20
CA ASN A 308 -3.87 -1.31 -11.53
C ASN A 308 -5.21 -1.95 -11.95
N ASN A 309 -5.75 -1.51 -13.09
CA ASN A 309 -7.03 -2.01 -13.60
C ASN A 309 -6.98 -3.46 -14.12
N GLN A 310 -5.80 -4.04 -14.25
CA GLN A 310 -5.59 -5.47 -14.54
C GLN A 310 -5.55 -6.32 -13.27
N GLY A 311 -5.61 -5.70 -12.08
CA GLY A 311 -5.57 -6.37 -10.80
C GLY A 311 -4.16 -6.71 -10.32
N HIS A 312 -3.11 -6.11 -10.86
CA HIS A 312 -1.77 -6.26 -10.30
C HIS A 312 -1.60 -5.31 -9.11
N VAL A 313 -1.24 -5.87 -7.97
CA VAL A 313 -0.88 -5.13 -6.77
C VAL A 313 0.61 -4.83 -6.80
N ILE A 314 0.97 -3.58 -6.58
CA ILE A 314 2.33 -3.07 -6.69
C ILE A 314 2.82 -2.61 -5.32
N GLY A 315 4.10 -2.87 -5.02
CA GLY A 315 4.69 -2.48 -3.77
C GLY A 315 6.11 -2.99 -3.58
N ALA A 316 6.39 -3.48 -2.39
CA ALA A 316 7.67 -4.09 -2.07
C ALA A 316 7.49 -5.32 -1.18
N SER A 317 8.25 -6.37 -1.45
CA SER A 317 8.49 -7.48 -0.54
C SER A 317 9.65 -7.16 0.40
N TYR A 318 9.72 -7.85 1.54
CA TYR A 318 10.80 -7.69 2.50
C TYR A 318 11.62 -8.99 2.60
N ASP A 319 12.89 -8.91 2.20
CA ASP A 319 13.91 -9.93 2.44
C ASP A 319 15.24 -9.25 2.71
N ARG A 320 15.60 -9.10 4.00
CA ARG A 320 16.78 -8.35 4.46
C ARG A 320 16.81 -6.89 3.95
N GLY A 321 15.65 -6.32 3.58
CA GLY A 321 15.42 -4.98 3.02
C GLY A 321 14.32 -4.99 1.98
N LEU A 322 13.86 -3.80 1.58
CA LEU A 322 12.77 -3.65 0.63
C LEU A 322 13.21 -3.95 -0.80
N ASN A 323 12.41 -4.74 -1.51
CA ASN A 323 12.61 -5.09 -2.91
C ASN A 323 11.31 -4.84 -3.69
N ALA A 324 11.38 -4.02 -4.72
CA ALA A 324 10.24 -3.73 -5.59
C ALA A 324 9.62 -5.03 -6.15
N ALA A 325 8.32 -5.19 -5.99
CA ALA A 325 7.62 -6.41 -6.34
C ALA A 325 6.17 -6.14 -6.74
N THR A 326 5.59 -7.09 -7.46
CA THR A 326 4.18 -7.11 -7.84
C THR A 326 3.55 -8.46 -7.49
N MET A 327 2.23 -8.47 -7.33
CA MET A 327 1.43 -9.65 -7.04
C MET A 327 0.09 -9.55 -7.77
N PRO A 328 -0.37 -10.60 -8.48
CA PRO A 328 -1.73 -10.64 -9.01
C PRO A 328 -2.76 -10.68 -7.89
N SER A 329 -3.78 -9.83 -7.93
CA SER A 329 -4.84 -9.77 -6.90
C SER A 329 -5.72 -11.03 -6.84
N ASN A 330 -5.72 -11.84 -7.89
CA ASN A 330 -6.50 -13.08 -8.02
C ASN A 330 -5.73 -14.35 -7.64
N SER A 331 -4.41 -14.27 -7.44
CA SER A 331 -3.57 -15.43 -7.05
C SER A 331 -3.65 -15.78 -5.56
N VAL A 332 -4.64 -15.26 -4.86
CA VAL A 332 -4.77 -15.33 -3.42
C VAL A 332 -5.66 -16.48 -3.00
N PRO A 333 -5.19 -17.39 -2.14
CA PRO A 333 -6.08 -18.34 -1.48
C PRO A 333 -7.14 -17.60 -0.66
N PHE A 334 -8.36 -17.96 -0.90
CA PHE A 334 -9.51 -17.37 -0.27
C PHE A 334 -9.57 -17.81 1.20
N VAL A 335 -9.24 -16.94 2.14
CA VAL A 335 -9.56 -17.12 3.56
C VAL A 335 -10.67 -16.13 3.89
N ASP A 336 -11.92 -16.65 3.96
CA ASP A 336 -13.06 -15.87 4.38
C ASP A 336 -13.02 -15.62 5.90
N TYR A 337 -12.56 -14.46 6.29
CA TYR A 337 -12.67 -13.98 7.67
C TYR A 337 -14.03 -13.28 7.90
N GLY A 338 -15.14 -13.95 7.54
CA GLY A 338 -16.47 -13.49 7.90
C GLY A 338 -16.62 -13.39 9.43
N GLY A 339 -16.94 -12.21 9.91
CA GLY A 339 -16.82 -11.67 11.27
C GLY A 339 -17.32 -12.44 12.50
N SER A 340 -17.56 -13.73 12.42
CA SER A 340 -17.94 -14.56 13.59
C SER A 340 -17.13 -15.85 13.78
N LYS A 341 -16.17 -16.16 12.91
CA LYS A 341 -15.38 -17.40 12.97
C LYS A 341 -13.91 -17.21 13.36
N ILE A 342 -13.43 -15.98 13.52
CA ILE A 342 -12.03 -15.69 13.90
C ILE A 342 -11.69 -16.24 15.30
N LEU A 343 -12.64 -16.21 16.24
CA LEU A 343 -12.43 -16.76 17.58
C LEU A 343 -12.23 -18.29 17.58
N GLY A 344 -12.87 -19.01 16.66
CA GLY A 344 -12.73 -20.48 16.56
C GLY A 344 -11.40 -20.90 15.94
N PHE A 345 -10.89 -20.16 14.96
CA PHE A 345 -9.66 -20.51 14.22
C PHE A 345 -8.41 -20.21 15.04
N ASN A 346 -8.37 -19.09 15.74
CA ASN A 346 -7.26 -18.76 16.67
C ASN A 346 -7.20 -19.75 17.85
N MET A 347 -8.34 -20.24 18.37
CA MET A 347 -8.35 -21.25 19.43
C MET A 347 -7.80 -22.59 18.97
N VAL A 348 -8.02 -23.00 17.72
CA VAL A 348 -7.48 -24.24 17.17
C VAL A 348 -5.96 -24.13 16.94
N PHE A 349 -5.45 -23.02 16.45
CA PHE A 349 -4.00 -22.80 16.29
C PHE A 349 -3.29 -22.62 17.64
N PHE A 350 -3.87 -21.86 18.59
CA PHE A 350 -3.33 -21.77 19.94
C PHE A 350 -3.40 -23.11 20.66
N GLY A 351 -4.47 -23.88 20.49
CA GLY A 351 -4.60 -25.24 21.04
C GLY A 351 -3.58 -26.21 20.46
N LEU A 352 -3.31 -26.17 19.15
CA LEU A 352 -2.30 -27.00 18.49
C LEU A 352 -0.86 -26.56 18.87
N ALA A 353 -0.58 -25.28 18.98
CA ALA A 353 0.72 -24.77 19.43
C ALA A 353 0.98 -25.10 20.89
N LEU A 354 -0.05 -25.02 21.76
CA LEU A 354 0.00 -25.41 23.16
C LEU A 354 0.17 -26.93 23.33
N LEU A 355 -0.54 -27.75 22.53
CA LEU A 355 -0.38 -29.20 22.47
C LEU A 355 1.02 -29.59 22.00
N MET A 356 1.57 -28.94 20.96
CA MET A 356 2.94 -29.17 20.53
C MET A 356 3.98 -28.76 21.56
N ALA A 357 3.76 -27.68 22.32
CA ALA A 357 4.64 -27.26 23.39
C ALA A 357 4.60 -28.23 24.60
N ILE A 358 3.40 -28.76 24.93
CA ILE A 358 3.22 -29.78 25.98
C ILE A 358 3.84 -31.12 25.55
N PHE A 359 3.69 -31.53 24.29
CA PHE A 359 4.33 -32.73 23.75
C PHE A 359 5.86 -32.60 23.72
N ARG A 360 6.40 -31.44 23.34
CA ARG A 360 7.85 -31.17 23.39
C ARG A 360 8.40 -31.18 24.79
N LYS A 361 7.64 -30.71 25.78
CA LYS A 361 8.03 -30.76 27.20
C LYS A 361 7.98 -32.19 27.76
N ARG A 362 7.00 -33.01 27.35
CA ARG A 362 6.93 -34.43 27.73
C ARG A 362 8.03 -35.28 27.10
N LEU A 363 8.38 -35.05 25.83
CA LEU A 363 9.48 -35.74 25.17
C LEU A 363 10.83 -35.39 25.79
N LYS A 364 11.06 -34.14 26.22
CA LYS A 364 12.29 -33.78 26.95
C LYS A 364 12.35 -34.45 28.34
N GLY A 365 11.21 -34.68 29.00
CA GLY A 365 11.16 -35.40 30.28
C GLY A 365 11.46 -36.90 30.17
N ILE A 366 11.18 -37.52 29.02
CA ILE A 366 11.44 -38.95 28.79
C ILE A 366 12.92 -39.21 28.44
N PHE A 367 13.61 -38.26 27.83
CA PHE A 367 15.03 -38.41 27.48
C PHE A 367 16.02 -37.95 28.57
N TYR A 368 15.55 -37.51 29.74
CA TYR A 368 16.41 -37.02 30.82
C TYR A 368 16.36 -37.91 32.10
N SER A 369 15.64 -39.06 32.04
CA SER A 369 15.51 -39.95 33.22
C SER A 369 16.46 -41.17 33.23
N ASP A 370 17.35 -41.32 32.24
CA ASP A 370 18.32 -42.40 32.23
C ASP A 370 19.78 -41.87 32.33
N ARG A 371 20.15 -41.35 33.50
CA ARG A 371 21.52 -41.44 34.01
C ARG A 371 21.45 -41.82 35.45
N LEU A 372 21.65 -43.11 35.70
CA LEU A 372 21.92 -43.71 37.00
C LEU A 372 23.34 -43.44 37.43
N PRO A 373 23.59 -43.50 38.77
CA PRO A 373 24.83 -43.04 39.40
C PRO A 373 25.92 -44.09 39.29
N GLY A 374 27.13 -43.63 39.14
CA GLY A 374 28.34 -44.34 39.34
C GLY A 374 29.41 -43.34 39.81
#